data_e5bd9d85aabaf17e8b7bd9cd1fd7be93
#
_entry.id   e5bd9d85aabaf17e8b7bd9cd1fd7be93
#
_cell.length_a   1.000
_cell.length_b   1.000
_cell.length_c   1.000
_cell.angle_alpha   90.00
_cell.angle_beta   90.00
_cell.angle_gamma   90.00
#
_symmetry.space_group_name_H-M   'P 1'
#
loop_
_entity.id
_entity.type
_entity.pdbx_description
1 polymer ?
#
loop_
_entity_poly.entity_id
_entity_poly.type
_entity_poly.pdbx_seq_one_letter_code
_entity_poly.pdbx_strand_id
1 'polypeptide(L)'
;MLDGCANPKVIESAVPQAATPKAATPKPAKLAAASPAAPRAAAPAAPLVASRLSCTDQWKSHGHTIQPEAQAFAKNCLAGQGAVAKMVDHKTVTRKLAYLIDAEKPLSGLEPSDIGVFCPGYLRQDRGGRAVFWRTLLTDLVSAESVNNSAAAYWEEDQDQYSIGLLQLSLSDERRYHCGFRSEVDITDPDRNLACGVKIVTMLVGADGALGGGEGTEMKGIGAYWQNLRRPSEVRGRLISATRAIPQCVADPRNA
;
A
#
# COMPACT_ATOMS: atom_id res chain seq x y z
N MET A 1 6.95 -56.45 41.33
CA MET A 1 5.57 -56.91 41.11
C MET A 1 4.96 -55.80 40.26
N LEU A 2 5.06 -55.87 38.94
CA LEU A 2 4.09 -56.51 38.04
C LEU A 2 2.71 -55.91 38.26
N ASP A 3 2.02 -55.29 37.40
CA ASP A 3 1.66 -55.27 35.99
C ASP A 3 0.73 -54.08 35.80
N GLY A 4 0.38 -53.54 34.71
CA GLY A 4 0.19 -54.00 33.38
C GLY A 4 -0.22 -52.84 32.45
N CYS A 5 0.28 -52.91 31.26
CA CYS A 5 -0.09 -52.13 30.11
C CYS A 5 -1.53 -52.38 29.67
N ALA A 6 -2.29 -51.36 29.34
CA ALA A 6 -3.46 -51.47 28.50
C ALA A 6 -3.41 -50.43 27.39
N ASN A 7 -3.27 -50.91 26.19
CA ASN A 7 -3.24 -50.19 24.92
C ASN A 7 -4.68 -50.01 24.44
N PRO A 8 -5.17 -48.80 24.13
CA PRO A 8 -6.47 -48.65 23.48
C PRO A 8 -6.31 -48.76 21.95
N LYS A 9 -7.11 -49.63 21.39
CA LYS A 9 -7.30 -49.93 19.97
C LYS A 9 -7.59 -48.68 19.15
N VAL A 10 -6.84 -48.52 18.07
CA VAL A 10 -7.15 -47.63 16.97
C VAL A 10 -8.40 -48.15 16.26
N ILE A 11 -9.48 -47.35 16.26
CA ILE A 11 -10.66 -47.63 15.43
C ILE A 11 -10.45 -46.82 14.14
N GLU A 12 -10.18 -47.55 13.09
CA GLU A 12 -10.09 -47.09 11.72
C GLU A 12 -11.50 -46.84 11.19
N SER A 13 -11.90 -45.57 11.10
CA SER A 13 -13.17 -45.15 10.50
C SER A 13 -12.99 -45.00 9.00
N ALA A 14 -13.59 -45.87 8.25
CA ALA A 14 -13.68 -45.84 6.80
C ALA A 14 -14.42 -44.58 6.32
N VAL A 15 -13.78 -43.77 5.47
CA VAL A 15 -14.36 -42.65 4.77
C VAL A 15 -15.08 -43.18 3.52
N PRO A 16 -16.38 -42.83 3.30
CA PRO A 16 -17.06 -43.20 2.06
C PRO A 16 -16.52 -42.35 0.89
N GLN A 17 -16.09 -43.03 -0.17
CA GLN A 17 -15.75 -42.40 -1.44
C GLN A 17 -17.00 -41.79 -2.09
N ALA A 18 -17.00 -40.47 -2.30
CA ALA A 18 -18.00 -39.79 -3.07
C ALA A 18 -17.79 -40.04 -4.58
N ALA A 19 -18.83 -40.47 -5.25
CA ALA A 19 -18.88 -40.75 -6.67
C ALA A 19 -18.68 -39.47 -7.48
N THR A 20 -17.75 -39.51 -8.45
CA THR A 20 -17.52 -38.43 -9.44
C THR A 20 -18.71 -38.33 -10.41
N PRO A 21 -19.25 -37.12 -10.66
CA PRO A 21 -20.25 -36.92 -11.71
C PRO A 21 -19.58 -36.92 -13.08
N LYS A 22 -20.15 -37.70 -13.98
CA LYS A 22 -19.78 -37.87 -15.39
C LYS A 22 -19.99 -36.53 -16.13
N ALA A 23 -18.93 -35.97 -16.67
CA ALA A 23 -18.98 -34.75 -17.47
C ALA A 23 -19.76 -34.97 -18.76
N ALA A 24 -20.80 -34.15 -18.96
CA ALA A 24 -21.53 -34.08 -20.22
C ALA A 24 -20.77 -33.20 -21.23
N THR A 25 -20.50 -33.74 -22.40
CA THR A 25 -19.86 -33.08 -23.53
C THR A 25 -20.77 -31.99 -24.11
N PRO A 26 -20.36 -30.73 -24.24
CA PRO A 26 -21.17 -29.72 -24.92
C PRO A 26 -21.11 -29.89 -26.46
N LYS A 27 -22.29 -29.83 -27.07
CA LYS A 27 -22.53 -29.84 -28.53
C LYS A 27 -21.92 -28.57 -29.13
N PRO A 28 -21.22 -28.63 -30.27
CA PRO A 28 -20.62 -27.43 -30.87
C PRO A 28 -21.69 -26.47 -31.41
N ALA A 29 -21.66 -25.22 -30.93
CA ALA A 29 -22.44 -24.14 -31.49
C ALA A 29 -21.81 -23.65 -32.80
N LYS A 30 -22.66 -23.51 -33.82
CA LYS A 30 -22.35 -23.05 -35.17
C LYS A 30 -21.85 -21.59 -35.10
N LEU A 31 -20.57 -21.35 -35.35
CA LEU A 31 -20.04 -19.98 -35.50
C LEU A 31 -20.66 -19.31 -36.69
N ALA A 32 -21.36 -18.21 -36.47
CA ALA A 32 -21.75 -17.27 -37.54
C ALA A 32 -20.48 -16.48 -37.93
N ALA A 33 -20.19 -16.45 -39.21
CA ALA A 33 -19.08 -15.71 -39.79
C ALA A 33 -19.29 -14.19 -39.56
N ALA A 34 -18.41 -13.57 -38.77
CA ALA A 34 -18.36 -12.12 -38.66
C ALA A 34 -17.70 -11.53 -39.90
N SER A 35 -18.38 -10.58 -40.53
CA SER A 35 -17.84 -9.76 -41.63
C SER A 35 -16.59 -9.00 -41.15
N PRO A 36 -15.55 -8.85 -42.00
CA PRO A 36 -14.36 -8.08 -41.60
C PRO A 36 -14.72 -6.60 -41.43
N ALA A 37 -14.50 -6.07 -40.24
CA ALA A 37 -14.60 -4.64 -39.97
C ALA A 37 -13.51 -3.90 -40.77
N ALA A 38 -13.88 -2.80 -41.40
CA ALA A 38 -12.97 -1.91 -42.11
C ALA A 38 -11.84 -1.40 -41.17
N PRO A 39 -10.62 -1.21 -41.67
CA PRO A 39 -9.52 -0.73 -40.85
C PRO A 39 -9.84 0.68 -40.34
N ARG A 40 -9.95 0.79 -39.01
CA ARG A 40 -10.09 2.08 -38.31
C ARG A 40 -8.81 2.87 -38.53
N ALA A 41 -8.92 4.06 -39.14
CA ALA A 41 -7.80 4.97 -39.32
C ALA A 41 -7.07 5.18 -37.98
N ALA A 42 -5.76 4.94 -37.99
CA ALA A 42 -4.92 5.18 -36.81
C ALA A 42 -5.04 6.67 -36.44
N ALA A 43 -5.41 6.95 -35.20
CA ALA A 43 -5.33 8.31 -34.67
C ALA A 43 -3.89 8.81 -34.82
N PRO A 44 -3.67 10.10 -35.16
CA PRO A 44 -2.32 10.64 -35.26
C PRO A 44 -1.59 10.42 -33.92
N ALA A 45 -0.40 9.84 -34.01
CA ALA A 45 0.47 9.67 -32.83
C ALA A 45 0.67 11.04 -32.20
N ALA A 46 0.34 11.14 -30.90
CA ALA A 46 0.66 12.34 -30.13
C ALA A 46 2.16 12.63 -30.29
N PRO A 47 2.57 13.89 -30.44
CA PRO A 47 3.97 14.24 -30.60
C PRO A 47 4.74 13.64 -29.41
N LEU A 48 5.82 12.91 -29.71
CA LEU A 48 6.80 12.44 -28.75
C LEU A 48 7.33 13.68 -28.03
N VAL A 49 6.77 13.96 -26.84
CA VAL A 49 7.36 14.93 -25.93
C VAL A 49 8.75 14.36 -25.62
N ALA A 50 9.78 15.05 -26.05
CA ALA A 50 11.16 14.69 -25.74
C ALA A 50 11.21 14.39 -24.24
N SER A 51 11.59 13.17 -23.87
CA SER A 51 11.62 12.73 -22.47
C SER A 51 12.58 13.66 -21.73
N ARG A 52 12.04 14.61 -20.98
CA ARG A 52 12.87 15.40 -20.06
C ARG A 52 13.42 14.42 -19.03
N LEU A 53 14.71 14.55 -18.73
CA LEU A 53 15.32 13.78 -17.64
C LEU A 53 14.49 13.97 -16.36
N SER A 54 14.36 12.92 -15.57
CA SER A 54 13.72 13.01 -14.25
C SER A 54 14.45 14.03 -13.37
N CYS A 55 13.79 14.57 -12.37
CA CYS A 55 14.45 15.46 -11.41
C CYS A 55 15.55 14.71 -10.64
N THR A 56 15.34 13.43 -10.38
CA THR A 56 16.34 12.52 -9.82
C THR A 56 17.59 12.47 -10.70
N ASP A 57 17.46 12.21 -12.00
CA ASP A 57 18.61 12.11 -12.91
C ASP A 57 19.31 13.45 -13.07
N GLN A 58 18.57 14.55 -13.12
CA GLN A 58 19.14 15.90 -13.16
C GLN A 58 19.92 16.20 -11.88
N TRP A 59 19.38 15.86 -10.70
CA TRP A 59 20.06 16.08 -9.42
C TRP A 59 21.38 15.30 -9.32
N LYS A 60 21.36 14.03 -9.70
CA LYS A 60 22.60 13.20 -9.76
C LYS A 60 23.70 13.84 -10.55
N SER A 61 23.37 14.52 -11.64
CA SER A 61 24.37 15.19 -12.47
C SER A 61 25.02 16.42 -11.82
N HIS A 62 24.41 16.97 -10.74
CA HIS A 62 24.94 18.12 -10.02
C HIS A 62 25.98 17.77 -8.95
N GLY A 63 26.08 16.49 -8.56
CA GLY A 63 27.12 16.01 -7.63
C GLY A 63 27.01 16.54 -6.19
N HIS A 64 25.83 16.91 -5.70
CA HIS A 64 25.61 17.52 -4.40
C HIS A 64 24.75 16.70 -3.47
N THR A 65 24.93 16.91 -2.16
CA THR A 65 24.48 15.98 -1.12
C THR A 65 23.77 16.60 0.06
N ILE A 66 23.54 17.94 0.09
CA ILE A 66 22.84 18.52 1.24
C ILE A 66 21.33 18.67 1.01
N GLN A 67 20.54 18.22 1.97
CA GLN A 67 19.08 18.16 1.88
C GLN A 67 18.38 19.47 1.51
N PRO A 68 18.73 20.65 2.08
CA PRO A 68 18.07 21.90 1.71
C PRO A 68 18.20 22.25 0.22
N GLU A 69 19.36 21.99 -0.37
CA GLU A 69 19.61 22.23 -1.79
C GLU A 69 18.85 21.21 -2.66
N ALA A 70 18.87 19.94 -2.28
CA ALA A 70 18.12 18.89 -2.97
C ALA A 70 16.63 19.19 -3.00
N GLN A 71 16.05 19.62 -1.87
CA GLN A 71 14.63 19.98 -1.78
C GLN A 71 14.30 21.21 -2.62
N ALA A 72 15.14 22.24 -2.59
CA ALA A 72 14.96 23.44 -3.40
C ALA A 72 15.04 23.11 -4.91
N PHE A 73 16.00 22.28 -5.30
CA PHE A 73 16.14 21.81 -6.67
C PHE A 73 14.91 21.01 -7.11
N ALA A 74 14.46 20.02 -6.34
CA ALA A 74 13.31 19.21 -6.66
C ALA A 74 12.05 20.07 -6.85
N LYS A 75 11.79 21.01 -5.95
CA LYS A 75 10.68 21.94 -6.05
C LYS A 75 10.66 22.69 -7.39
N ASN A 76 11.81 23.23 -7.79
CA ASN A 76 11.93 23.99 -9.03
C ASN A 76 11.84 23.07 -10.27
N CYS A 77 12.49 21.91 -10.21
CA CYS A 77 12.48 20.94 -11.29
C CYS A 77 11.07 20.38 -11.53
N LEU A 78 10.37 19.93 -10.49
CA LEU A 78 9.01 19.42 -10.58
C LEU A 78 8.05 20.49 -11.12
N ALA A 79 8.14 21.73 -10.62
CA ALA A 79 7.34 22.86 -11.12
C ALA A 79 7.64 23.14 -12.60
N GLY A 80 8.91 23.13 -13.01
CA GLY A 80 9.34 23.29 -14.39
C GLY A 80 8.87 22.17 -15.33
N GLN A 81 8.55 21.02 -14.78
CA GLN A 81 7.96 19.87 -15.49
C GLN A 81 6.42 19.86 -15.44
N GLY A 82 5.78 20.83 -14.77
CA GLY A 82 4.34 21.01 -14.72
C GLY A 82 3.65 20.49 -13.45
N ALA A 83 4.41 20.10 -12.42
CA ALA A 83 3.82 19.77 -11.14
C ALA A 83 3.20 21.03 -10.47
N VAL A 84 2.01 20.84 -9.88
CA VAL A 84 1.34 21.89 -9.11
C VAL A 84 1.28 21.43 -7.66
N ALA A 85 2.06 22.09 -6.80
CA ALA A 85 2.05 21.82 -5.37
C ALA A 85 0.68 22.18 -4.76
N LYS A 86 0.09 21.25 -4.01
CA LYS A 86 -1.18 21.42 -3.31
C LYS A 86 -1.01 21.03 -1.85
N MET A 87 -1.48 21.89 -0.95
CA MET A 87 -1.74 21.49 0.44
C MET A 87 -3.10 20.80 0.47
N VAL A 88 -3.10 19.51 0.77
CA VAL A 88 -4.32 18.69 0.80
C VAL A 88 -4.77 18.58 2.26
N ASP A 89 -5.90 19.19 2.59
CA ASP A 89 -6.39 19.15 3.97
C ASP A 89 -6.66 17.72 4.46
N HIS A 90 -6.51 17.50 5.76
CA HIS A 90 -6.64 16.22 6.42
C HIS A 90 -7.99 15.53 6.11
N LYS A 91 -9.09 16.28 6.08
CA LYS A 91 -10.43 15.74 5.78
C LYS A 91 -10.51 15.21 4.34
N THR A 92 -9.89 15.91 3.40
CA THR A 92 -9.82 15.47 2.00
C THR A 92 -8.97 14.21 1.84
N VAL A 93 -7.80 14.13 2.50
CA VAL A 93 -6.97 12.91 2.55
C VAL A 93 -7.78 11.75 3.10
N THR A 94 -8.43 11.93 4.26
CA THR A 94 -9.25 10.90 4.91
C THR A 94 -10.36 10.39 3.99
N ARG A 95 -11.06 11.27 3.29
CA ARG A 95 -12.14 10.89 2.36
C ARG A 95 -11.61 10.11 1.15
N LYS A 96 -10.48 10.55 0.57
CA LYS A 96 -9.85 9.85 -0.55
C LYS A 96 -9.39 8.45 -0.15
N LEU A 97 -8.75 8.33 1.01
CA LEU A 97 -8.32 7.04 1.55
C LEU A 97 -9.51 6.12 1.86
N ALA A 98 -10.63 6.63 2.37
CA ALA A 98 -11.83 5.83 2.57
C ALA A 98 -12.29 5.18 1.26
N TYR A 99 -12.40 5.96 0.20
CA TYR A 99 -12.77 5.45 -1.13
C TYR A 99 -11.79 4.38 -1.66
N LEU A 100 -10.48 4.63 -1.53
CA LEU A 100 -9.44 3.72 -2.01
C LEU A 100 -9.42 2.41 -1.21
N ILE A 101 -9.57 2.46 0.11
CA ILE A 101 -9.58 1.28 0.97
C ILE A 101 -10.83 0.42 0.71
N ASP A 102 -11.98 1.05 0.43
CA ASP A 102 -13.20 0.33 0.04
C ASP A 102 -13.06 -0.33 -1.34
N ALA A 103 -12.35 0.32 -2.28
CA ALA A 103 -12.04 -0.25 -3.60
C ALA A 103 -11.05 -1.42 -3.48
N GLU A 104 -10.02 -1.26 -2.65
CA GLU A 104 -9.00 -2.28 -2.32
C GLU A 104 -9.45 -3.16 -1.13
N LYS A 105 -10.58 -3.82 -1.30
CA LYS A 105 -11.18 -4.70 -0.28
C LYS A 105 -10.19 -5.66 0.44
N PRO A 106 -9.09 -6.14 -0.19
CA PRO A 106 -8.10 -6.97 0.50
C PRO A 106 -7.53 -6.33 1.76
N LEU A 107 -7.24 -5.01 1.77
CA LEU A 107 -6.58 -4.36 2.91
C LEU A 107 -7.37 -4.49 4.22
N SER A 108 -8.67 -4.23 4.21
CA SER A 108 -9.54 -4.39 5.40
C SER A 108 -9.80 -5.85 5.78
N GLY A 109 -9.42 -6.80 4.93
CA GLY A 109 -9.48 -8.24 5.20
C GLY A 109 -8.21 -8.80 5.83
N LEU A 110 -7.09 -8.06 5.81
CA LEU A 110 -5.83 -8.52 6.38
C LEU A 110 -5.87 -8.55 7.91
N GLU A 111 -5.17 -9.52 8.50
CA GLU A 111 -5.04 -9.70 9.94
C GLU A 111 -3.56 -9.80 10.33
N PRO A 112 -2.83 -8.66 10.34
CA PRO A 112 -1.42 -8.67 10.69
C PRO A 112 -1.20 -9.19 12.11
N SER A 113 -0.18 -10.03 12.31
CA SER A 113 0.12 -10.68 13.58
C SER A 113 0.43 -9.70 14.73
N ASP A 114 0.93 -8.51 14.39
CA ASP A 114 1.30 -7.45 15.34
C ASP A 114 0.27 -6.30 15.39
N ILE A 115 -0.93 -6.50 14.82
CA ILE A 115 -1.98 -5.47 14.75
C ILE A 115 -2.40 -4.95 16.12
N GLY A 116 -2.35 -5.78 17.16
CA GLY A 116 -2.70 -5.40 18.52
C GLY A 116 -1.85 -4.26 19.11
N VAL A 117 -0.65 -4.04 18.54
CA VAL A 117 0.19 -2.88 18.93
C VAL A 117 -0.48 -1.57 18.54
N PHE A 118 -1.10 -1.51 17.39
CA PHE A 118 -1.78 -0.31 16.86
C PHE A 118 -3.26 -0.26 17.22
N CYS A 119 -3.93 -1.42 17.22
CA CYS A 119 -5.38 -1.51 17.37
C CYS A 119 -5.77 -2.80 18.12
N PRO A 120 -5.77 -2.81 19.46
CA PRO A 120 -6.14 -3.99 20.25
C PRO A 120 -7.54 -4.57 19.91
N GLY A 121 -8.45 -3.71 19.46
CA GLY A 121 -9.81 -4.10 19.07
C GLY A 121 -9.97 -4.62 17.64
N TYR A 122 -8.94 -4.58 16.81
CA TYR A 122 -9.02 -4.80 15.36
C TYR A 122 -9.68 -6.13 14.95
N LEU A 123 -9.26 -7.24 15.56
CA LEU A 123 -9.75 -8.56 15.17
C LEU A 123 -11.24 -8.79 15.51
N ARG A 124 -11.82 -7.97 16.38
CA ARG A 124 -13.25 -8.01 16.70
C ARG A 124 -14.11 -7.22 15.73
N GLN A 125 -13.48 -6.41 14.86
CA GLN A 125 -14.19 -5.57 13.93
C GLN A 125 -14.55 -6.33 12.65
N ASP A 126 -15.68 -5.96 12.07
CA ASP A 126 -15.98 -6.27 10.69
C ASP A 126 -15.07 -5.50 9.72
N ARG A 127 -15.22 -5.73 8.43
CA ARG A 127 -14.40 -5.04 7.42
C ARG A 127 -14.56 -3.52 7.45
N GLY A 128 -15.75 -3.03 7.77
CA GLY A 128 -16.01 -1.59 7.88
C GLY A 128 -15.22 -0.96 9.03
N GLY A 129 -15.27 -1.57 10.22
CA GLY A 129 -14.48 -1.14 11.37
C GLY A 129 -12.97 -1.22 11.13
N ARG A 130 -12.50 -2.28 10.46
CA ARG A 130 -11.09 -2.42 10.06
C ARG A 130 -10.68 -1.36 9.03
N ALA A 131 -11.55 -0.99 8.11
CA ALA A 131 -11.31 0.09 7.16
C ALA A 131 -11.13 1.45 7.85
N VAL A 132 -11.84 1.70 8.96
CA VAL A 132 -11.64 2.90 9.79
C VAL A 132 -10.21 2.96 10.35
N PHE A 133 -9.70 1.84 10.86
CA PHE A 133 -8.30 1.75 11.33
C PHE A 133 -7.31 2.11 10.23
N TRP A 134 -7.40 1.46 9.05
CA TRP A 134 -6.47 1.70 7.95
C TRP A 134 -6.51 3.14 7.45
N ARG A 135 -7.72 3.70 7.34
CA ARG A 135 -7.89 5.10 6.96
C ARG A 135 -7.22 6.05 7.94
N THR A 136 -7.41 5.86 9.24
CA THR A 136 -6.78 6.68 10.28
C THR A 136 -5.27 6.58 10.21
N LEU A 137 -4.73 5.35 10.21
CA LEU A 137 -3.29 5.12 10.14
C LEU A 137 -2.65 5.80 8.93
N LEU A 138 -3.23 5.64 7.74
CA LEU A 138 -2.67 6.19 6.51
C LEU A 138 -2.86 7.71 6.41
N THR A 139 -3.94 8.27 6.95
CA THR A 139 -4.12 9.74 6.99
C THR A 139 -3.04 10.39 7.86
N ASP A 140 -2.76 9.81 9.02
CA ASP A 140 -1.74 10.33 9.93
C ASP A 140 -0.33 10.10 9.37
N LEU A 141 -0.11 9.00 8.67
CA LEU A 141 1.15 8.75 7.96
C LEU A 141 1.40 9.81 6.88
N VAL A 142 0.40 10.17 6.08
CA VAL A 142 0.51 11.28 5.10
C VAL A 142 0.94 12.58 5.78
N SER A 143 0.34 12.90 6.92
CA SER A 143 0.71 14.10 7.68
C SER A 143 2.15 14.05 8.18
N ALA A 144 2.63 12.87 8.57
CA ALA A 144 3.99 12.66 9.04
C ALA A 144 5.03 12.71 7.91
N GLU A 145 4.71 12.20 6.71
CA GLU A 145 5.64 12.12 5.59
C GLU A 145 5.80 13.44 4.83
N SER A 146 4.73 14.19 4.65
CA SER A 146 4.75 15.36 3.75
C SER A 146 4.16 16.64 4.34
N VAL A 147 3.66 16.61 5.58
CA VAL A 147 2.82 17.68 6.13
C VAL A 147 1.66 18.02 5.16
N ASN A 148 1.12 17.00 4.51
CA ASN A 148 0.05 17.08 3.52
C ASN A 148 0.38 17.90 2.24
N ASN A 149 1.64 18.09 1.92
CA ASN A 149 2.08 18.76 0.70
C ASN A 149 2.26 17.73 -0.43
N SER A 150 1.47 17.86 -1.50
CA SER A 150 1.51 16.91 -2.63
C SER A 150 2.78 16.97 -3.47
N ALA A 151 3.57 18.02 -3.36
CA ALA A 151 4.85 18.17 -4.06
C ALA A 151 6.04 18.23 -3.07
N ALA A 152 5.85 17.75 -1.83
CA ALA A 152 6.98 17.54 -0.94
C ALA A 152 7.98 16.59 -1.61
N ALA A 153 9.26 16.87 -1.52
CA ALA A 153 10.31 16.02 -2.05
C ALA A 153 11.47 15.95 -1.06
N TYR A 154 11.98 14.75 -0.87
CA TYR A 154 13.13 14.46 -0.01
C TYR A 154 14.13 13.62 -0.78
N TRP A 155 15.41 13.95 -0.69
CA TRP A 155 16.48 13.18 -1.33
C TRP A 155 16.87 12.01 -0.42
N GLU A 156 16.69 10.79 -0.90
CA GLU A 156 17.11 9.57 -0.23
C GLU A 156 18.55 9.22 -0.68
N GLU A 157 19.52 9.61 0.13
CA GLU A 157 20.93 9.49 -0.21
C GLU A 157 21.37 8.04 -0.43
N ASP A 158 20.92 7.13 0.41
CA ASP A 158 21.19 5.69 0.32
C ASP A 158 20.46 4.98 -0.82
N GLN A 159 19.43 5.59 -1.38
CA GLN A 159 18.69 5.05 -2.53
C GLN A 159 18.96 5.81 -3.82
N ASP A 160 19.68 6.93 -3.74
CA ASP A 160 20.05 7.78 -4.86
C ASP A 160 18.83 8.20 -5.72
N GLN A 161 17.74 8.63 -5.04
CA GLN A 161 16.49 9.05 -5.67
C GLN A 161 15.68 10.00 -4.77
N TYR A 162 14.68 10.69 -5.37
CA TYR A 162 13.71 11.45 -4.60
C TYR A 162 12.56 10.58 -4.14
N SER A 163 12.17 10.78 -2.87
CA SER A 163 10.85 10.45 -2.33
C SER A 163 9.94 11.66 -2.49
N ILE A 164 8.73 11.50 -3.06
CA ILE A 164 7.89 12.59 -3.53
C ILE A 164 6.44 12.41 -3.08
N GLY A 165 5.78 13.53 -2.80
CA GLY A 165 4.33 13.61 -2.61
C GLY A 165 3.86 13.23 -1.23
N LEU A 166 2.55 12.98 -1.10
CA LEU A 166 1.86 12.81 0.17
C LEU A 166 2.44 11.68 1.02
N LEU A 167 2.76 10.55 0.42
CA LEU A 167 3.30 9.36 1.09
C LEU A 167 4.79 9.13 0.79
N GLN A 168 5.47 10.13 0.24
CA GLN A 168 6.89 10.09 -0.07
C GLN A 168 7.27 8.83 -0.87
N LEU A 169 6.67 8.72 -2.07
CA LEU A 169 6.89 7.61 -3.01
C LEU A 169 7.96 7.97 -4.03
N SER A 170 8.54 6.98 -4.67
CA SER A 170 9.58 7.15 -5.69
C SER A 170 9.15 6.64 -7.07
N LEU A 171 9.82 7.10 -8.13
CA LEU A 171 9.55 6.59 -9.47
C LEU A 171 9.94 5.11 -9.61
N SER A 172 10.90 4.63 -8.82
CA SER A 172 11.30 3.24 -8.78
C SER A 172 10.20 2.28 -8.30
N ASP A 173 9.21 2.79 -7.55
CA ASP A 173 8.06 2.02 -7.08
C ASP A 173 7.18 1.50 -8.22
N GLU A 174 7.23 2.17 -9.39
CA GLU A 174 6.52 1.70 -10.56
C GLU A 174 6.94 0.29 -10.96
N ARG A 175 8.23 -0.02 -10.90
CA ARG A 175 8.75 -1.36 -11.26
C ARG A 175 8.27 -2.46 -10.32
N ARG A 176 8.07 -2.12 -9.05
CA ARG A 176 7.72 -3.10 -8.01
C ARG A 176 6.23 -3.21 -7.78
N TYR A 177 5.54 -2.07 -7.80
CA TYR A 177 4.14 -1.99 -7.37
C TYR A 177 3.17 -1.64 -8.51
N HIS A 178 3.68 -1.31 -9.71
CA HIS A 178 2.85 -0.97 -10.88
C HIS A 178 1.81 0.12 -10.58
N CYS A 179 2.28 1.24 -10.07
CA CYS A 179 1.46 2.38 -9.61
C CYS A 179 0.88 3.22 -10.76
N GLY A 180 1.35 3.01 -11.98
CA GLY A 180 0.96 3.79 -13.17
C GLY A 180 1.71 5.12 -13.30
N PHE A 181 2.83 5.30 -12.60
CA PHE A 181 3.67 6.48 -12.71
C PHE A 181 4.51 6.43 -13.98
N ARG A 182 4.45 7.49 -14.78
CA ARG A 182 5.26 7.67 -15.99
C ARG A 182 6.38 8.69 -15.79
N SER A 183 6.25 9.50 -14.74
CA SER A 183 7.21 10.54 -14.37
C SER A 183 7.07 10.89 -12.89
N GLU A 184 8.04 11.59 -12.34
CA GLU A 184 7.99 12.13 -10.98
C GLU A 184 6.84 13.13 -10.77
N VAL A 185 6.39 13.81 -11.83
CA VAL A 185 5.21 14.69 -11.78
C VAL A 185 3.93 13.89 -11.49
N ASP A 186 3.81 12.68 -12.01
CA ASP A 186 2.65 11.82 -11.72
C ASP A 186 2.54 11.48 -10.22
N ILE A 187 3.69 11.44 -9.52
CA ILE A 187 3.74 11.16 -8.06
C ILE A 187 3.22 12.35 -7.25
N THR A 188 3.30 13.58 -7.78
CA THR A 188 2.76 14.77 -7.11
C THR A 188 1.24 14.88 -7.18
N ASP A 189 0.57 14.05 -7.99
CA ASP A 189 -0.89 13.98 -8.02
C ASP A 189 -1.40 13.26 -6.76
N PRO A 190 -2.23 13.92 -5.93
CA PRO A 190 -2.69 13.36 -4.67
C PRO A 190 -3.44 12.03 -4.82
N ASP A 191 -4.23 11.88 -5.88
CA ASP A 191 -5.05 10.66 -6.07
C ASP A 191 -4.17 9.48 -6.46
N ARG A 192 -3.22 9.68 -7.36
CA ARG A 192 -2.26 8.65 -7.77
C ARG A 192 -1.33 8.25 -6.63
N ASN A 193 -0.82 9.23 -5.89
CA ASN A 193 0.07 8.99 -4.75
C ASN A 193 -0.62 8.15 -3.67
N LEU A 194 -1.83 8.54 -3.25
CA LEU A 194 -2.61 7.80 -2.26
C LEU A 194 -3.01 6.40 -2.75
N ALA A 195 -3.42 6.27 -4.02
CA ALA A 195 -3.78 4.97 -4.59
C ALA A 195 -2.57 4.02 -4.61
N CYS A 196 -1.40 4.51 -5.01
CA CYS A 196 -0.17 3.73 -4.98
C CYS A 196 0.19 3.34 -3.54
N GLY A 197 0.12 4.27 -2.58
CA GLY A 197 0.41 3.97 -1.18
C GLY A 197 -0.49 2.89 -0.59
N VAL A 198 -1.81 2.93 -0.85
CA VAL A 198 -2.74 1.86 -0.44
C VAL A 198 -2.35 0.52 -1.05
N LYS A 199 -1.96 0.50 -2.32
CA LYS A 199 -1.49 -0.71 -3.01
C LYS A 199 -0.19 -1.26 -2.39
N ILE A 200 0.79 -0.41 -2.12
CA ILE A 200 2.04 -0.79 -1.44
C ILE A 200 1.75 -1.42 -0.09
N VAL A 201 0.93 -0.76 0.73
CA VAL A 201 0.53 -1.26 2.06
C VAL A 201 -0.14 -2.63 1.94
N THR A 202 -1.10 -2.76 1.03
CA THR A 202 -1.82 -4.02 0.81
C THR A 202 -0.87 -5.16 0.44
N MET A 203 0.08 -4.90 -0.45
CA MET A 203 1.05 -5.90 -0.89
C MET A 203 2.03 -6.28 0.22
N LEU A 204 2.60 -5.30 0.92
CA LEU A 204 3.61 -5.56 1.96
C LEU A 204 3.00 -6.28 3.17
N VAL A 205 1.88 -5.78 3.68
CA VAL A 205 1.21 -6.40 4.84
C VAL A 205 0.67 -7.78 4.48
N GLY A 206 0.15 -7.94 3.28
CA GLY A 206 -0.32 -9.25 2.79
C GLY A 206 0.80 -10.27 2.64
N ALA A 207 1.98 -9.85 2.17
CA ALA A 207 3.13 -10.72 2.01
C ALA A 207 3.78 -11.11 3.34
N ASP A 208 3.91 -10.15 4.26
CA ASP A 208 4.66 -10.33 5.51
C ASP A 208 3.80 -10.86 6.66
N GLY A 209 2.46 -10.79 6.55
CA GLY A 209 1.54 -11.12 7.64
C GLY A 209 1.75 -10.26 8.90
N ALA A 210 2.39 -9.10 8.75
CA ALA A 210 2.71 -8.18 9.83
C ALA A 210 2.59 -6.73 9.34
N LEU A 211 2.32 -5.81 10.28
CA LEU A 211 2.21 -4.39 9.98
C LEU A 211 3.55 -3.66 10.14
N GLY A 212 4.44 -4.16 10.99
CA GLY A 212 5.73 -3.53 11.31
C GLY A 212 5.76 -2.90 12.69
N GLY A 213 4.79 -3.22 13.55
CA GLY A 213 4.65 -2.62 14.87
C GLY A 213 5.23 -3.42 16.03
N GLY A 214 5.40 -4.73 15.85
CA GLY A 214 5.87 -5.62 16.89
C GLY A 214 7.40 -5.69 16.97
N GLU A 215 7.89 -6.28 18.07
CA GLU A 215 9.30 -6.61 18.19
C GLU A 215 9.69 -7.66 17.13
N GLY A 216 10.78 -7.41 16.42
CA GLY A 216 11.23 -8.26 15.33
C GLY A 216 10.40 -8.14 14.03
N THR A 217 9.42 -7.24 13.98
CA THR A 217 8.62 -6.97 12.76
C THR A 217 8.83 -5.57 12.20
N GLU A 218 9.75 -4.79 12.73
CA GLU A 218 9.98 -3.37 12.38
C GLU A 218 10.30 -3.17 10.90
N MET A 219 10.91 -4.16 10.26
CA MET A 219 11.25 -4.17 8.83
C MET A 219 10.25 -4.96 7.99
N LYS A 220 9.04 -5.21 8.52
CA LYS A 220 7.96 -5.93 7.83
C LYS A 220 6.78 -5.02 7.56
N GLY A 221 5.90 -5.44 6.66
CA GLY A 221 4.71 -4.69 6.30
C GLY A 221 5.04 -3.25 5.92
N ILE A 222 4.29 -2.30 6.50
CA ILE A 222 4.53 -0.87 6.21
C ILE A 222 5.85 -0.35 6.78
N GLY A 223 6.40 -0.96 7.84
CA GLY A 223 7.73 -0.65 8.36
C GLY A 223 8.86 -0.98 7.39
N ALA A 224 8.65 -1.92 6.45
CA ALA A 224 9.63 -2.19 5.40
C ALA A 224 9.84 -1.00 4.46
N TYR A 225 8.78 -0.22 4.22
CA TYR A 225 8.80 0.93 3.33
C TYR A 225 9.04 2.25 4.10
N TRP A 226 8.16 2.59 5.05
CA TRP A 226 8.22 3.87 5.78
C TRP A 226 9.05 3.78 7.05
N GLN A 227 10.20 4.46 7.06
CA GLN A 227 11.11 4.50 8.21
C GLN A 227 10.45 5.06 9.48
N ASN A 228 9.53 6.01 9.33
CA ASN A 228 8.77 6.60 10.43
C ASN A 228 7.96 5.58 11.26
N LEU A 229 7.74 4.39 10.72
CA LEU A 229 7.08 3.29 11.46
C LEU A 229 8.05 2.36 12.19
N ARG A 230 9.36 2.51 11.98
CA ARG A 230 10.39 1.70 12.66
C ARG A 230 10.68 2.24 14.05
N ARG A 231 11.25 1.41 14.91
CA ARG A 231 11.74 1.83 16.23
C ARG A 231 13.21 2.27 16.19
N PRO A 232 13.65 3.22 17.04
CA PRO A 232 12.80 4.14 17.83
C PRO A 232 12.31 5.28 16.92
N SER A 233 11.03 5.66 17.02
CA SER A 233 10.45 6.78 16.28
C SER A 233 9.31 7.43 17.07
N GLU A 234 9.39 8.74 17.28
CA GLU A 234 8.30 9.52 17.87
C GLU A 234 7.06 9.51 16.97
N VAL A 235 7.25 9.53 15.65
CA VAL A 235 6.17 9.44 14.68
C VAL A 235 5.38 8.15 14.87
N ARG A 236 6.09 7.02 15.00
CA ARG A 236 5.45 5.73 15.30
C ARG A 236 4.62 5.79 16.59
N GLY A 237 5.15 6.38 17.63
CA GLY A 237 4.41 6.56 18.90
C GLY A 237 3.13 7.36 18.71
N ARG A 238 3.16 8.45 17.94
CA ARG A 238 1.97 9.24 17.62
C ARG A 238 0.95 8.46 16.80
N LEU A 239 1.39 7.71 15.78
CA LEU A 239 0.51 6.87 14.95
C LEU A 239 -0.18 5.78 15.79
N ILE A 240 0.54 5.12 16.69
CA ILE A 240 -0.03 4.15 17.64
C ILE A 240 -1.08 4.82 18.54
N SER A 241 -0.76 5.99 19.10
CA SER A 241 -1.68 6.70 19.98
C SER A 241 -2.97 7.12 19.25
N ALA A 242 -2.83 7.64 18.03
CA ALA A 242 -3.97 8.06 17.21
C ALA A 242 -4.88 6.87 16.83
N THR A 243 -4.29 5.75 16.41
CA THR A 243 -5.08 4.56 16.05
C THR A 243 -5.74 3.90 17.25
N ARG A 244 -5.08 3.86 18.41
CA ARG A 244 -5.67 3.34 19.65
C ARG A 244 -6.82 4.19 20.19
N ALA A 245 -6.85 5.47 19.86
CA ALA A 245 -7.89 6.40 20.30
C ALA A 245 -9.23 6.22 19.55
N ILE A 246 -9.24 5.56 18.38
CA ILE A 246 -10.49 5.33 17.66
C ILE A 246 -11.33 4.23 18.34
N PRO A 247 -12.68 4.38 18.37
CA PRO A 247 -13.55 3.43 19.08
C PRO A 247 -13.37 1.97 18.67
N GLN A 248 -13.09 1.71 17.40
CA GLN A 248 -12.86 0.37 16.84
C GLN A 248 -11.61 -0.31 17.40
N CYS A 249 -10.66 0.46 17.92
CA CYS A 249 -9.39 -0.06 18.43
C CYS A 249 -9.34 -0.19 19.95
N VAL A 250 -10.33 0.29 20.67
CA VAL A 250 -10.37 0.19 22.15
C VAL A 250 -10.35 -1.29 22.55
N ALA A 251 -9.46 -1.63 23.49
CA ALA A 251 -9.41 -2.97 24.06
C ALA A 251 -10.74 -3.31 24.77
N ASP A 252 -11.11 -4.59 24.76
CA ASP A 252 -12.27 -5.02 25.57
C ASP A 252 -11.90 -4.90 27.07
N PRO A 253 -12.64 -4.09 27.84
CA PRO A 253 -12.34 -3.91 29.26
C PRO A 253 -12.44 -5.21 30.09
N ARG A 254 -13.06 -6.26 29.54
CA ARG A 254 -13.12 -7.58 30.17
C ARG A 254 -11.86 -8.42 30.02
N ASN A 255 -10.93 -8.00 29.16
CA ASN A 255 -9.65 -8.67 28.88
C ASN A 255 -8.42 -7.82 29.29
N ALA A 256 -8.62 -6.83 30.14
CA ALA A 256 -7.57 -5.98 30.69
C ALA A 256 -7.08 -6.48 32.06
#